data_1f36ad6c240f06403927e98fc605a52b
#
_entry.id   1f36ad6c240f06403927e98fc605a52b
#
_cell.length_a   1.000
_cell.length_b   1.000
_cell.length_c   1.000
_cell.angle_alpha   90.00
_cell.angle_beta   90.00
_cell.angle_gamma   90.00
#
_symmetry.space_group_name_H-M   'P 1'
#
loop_
_entity.id
_entity.type
_entity.pdbx_description
1 polymer ?
#
loop_
_entity_poly.entity_id
_entity_poly.type
_entity_poly.pdbx_seq_one_letter_code
_entity_poly.pdbx_strand_id
1 'polypeptide(L)'
;MPRPTALGLVASLALAGVFITPPASAQMAKSKSTLPPALAATRAALDKYKDPMQAVRDGYFSTVACIEFHGDGGHDHMSYKPGAMGVHFLNPATIGPALDSLKPQVLIYEPDGDHLRLVAAEWFMPTAVAKEAPMIFGRKLDGPMEGHAPILPAELHHWDLHVWLWKTNPNGVMEPTNPAVRCPDGPYTFHEMATHMVKP
;
A
#
# COMPACT_ATOMS: atom_id res chain seq x y z
N MET A 1 64.44 30.59 -73.09
CA MET A 1 63.83 29.32 -72.67
C MET A 1 63.20 29.53 -71.31
N PRO A 2 61.90 29.71 -71.21
CA PRO A 2 61.23 29.87 -69.96
C PRO A 2 60.74 28.50 -69.45
N ARG A 3 60.88 28.27 -68.13
CA ARG A 3 60.39 27.12 -67.42
C ARG A 3 58.88 27.28 -67.06
N PRO A 4 58.07 26.21 -67.06
CA PRO A 4 56.71 26.31 -66.66
C PRO A 4 56.60 26.21 -65.12
N THR A 5 55.81 27.09 -64.54
CA THR A 5 55.40 27.12 -63.16
C THR A 5 54.30 26.08 -62.93
N ALA A 6 54.55 25.16 -61.99
CA ALA A 6 53.55 24.18 -61.56
C ALA A 6 52.57 24.84 -60.56
N LEU A 7 51.29 24.77 -60.87
CA LEU A 7 50.17 25.20 -59.99
C LEU A 7 49.83 24.06 -59.07
N GLY A 8 50.11 24.26 -57.79
CA GLY A 8 49.75 23.28 -56.77
C GLY A 8 48.26 23.38 -56.40
N LEU A 9 47.53 22.30 -56.60
CA LEU A 9 46.13 22.15 -56.20
C LEU A 9 46.09 21.74 -54.75
N VAL A 10 45.62 22.63 -53.90
CA VAL A 10 45.37 22.31 -52.42
C VAL A 10 43.98 21.73 -52.36
N ALA A 11 43.91 20.41 -52.10
CA ALA A 11 42.65 19.73 -51.81
C ALA A 11 42.32 19.88 -50.29
N SER A 12 41.31 20.68 -49.95
CA SER A 12 40.77 20.79 -48.60
C SER A 12 39.90 19.60 -48.33
N LEU A 13 40.35 18.72 -47.44
CA LEU A 13 39.52 17.65 -46.86
C LEU A 13 38.61 18.24 -45.78
N ALA A 14 37.32 18.34 -46.08
CA ALA A 14 36.30 18.64 -45.10
C ALA A 14 36.00 17.34 -44.28
N LEU A 15 36.45 17.26 -43.05
CA LEU A 15 36.01 16.23 -42.10
C LEU A 15 34.58 16.56 -41.69
N ALA A 16 33.62 15.81 -42.19
CA ALA A 16 32.26 15.79 -41.68
C ALA A 16 32.27 15.00 -40.34
N GLY A 17 32.25 15.72 -39.23
CA GLY A 17 32.08 15.13 -37.90
C GLY A 17 30.66 14.58 -37.74
N VAL A 18 30.54 13.26 -37.71
CA VAL A 18 29.30 12.60 -37.34
C VAL A 18 29.12 12.77 -35.82
N PHE A 19 28.26 13.70 -35.43
CA PHE A 19 27.79 13.78 -34.02
C PHE A 19 26.85 12.62 -33.76
N ILE A 20 27.36 11.54 -33.15
CA ILE A 20 26.55 10.48 -32.60
C ILE A 20 25.95 11.05 -31.31
N THR A 21 24.71 11.51 -31.37
CA THR A 21 23.93 11.80 -30.17
C THR A 21 23.63 10.47 -29.49
N PRO A 22 24.02 10.24 -28.22
CA PRO A 22 23.61 9.04 -27.53
C PRO A 22 22.09 9.04 -27.42
N PRO A 23 21.42 7.84 -27.51
CA PRO A 23 20.00 7.76 -27.30
C PRO A 23 19.74 8.27 -25.89
N ALA A 24 18.79 9.18 -25.74
CA ALA A 24 18.26 9.59 -24.46
C ALA A 24 17.64 8.34 -23.82
N SER A 25 18.45 7.62 -23.04
CA SER A 25 17.96 6.62 -22.11
C SER A 25 17.02 7.37 -21.19
N ALA A 26 15.73 7.25 -21.47
CA ALA A 26 14.69 7.70 -20.57
C ALA A 26 14.90 6.94 -19.27
N GLN A 27 15.68 7.56 -18.40
CA GLN A 27 15.82 7.17 -17.01
C GLN A 27 14.46 7.48 -16.39
N MET A 28 13.53 6.52 -16.49
CA MET A 28 12.36 6.48 -15.64
C MET A 28 12.91 6.41 -14.22
N ALA A 29 13.22 7.57 -13.66
CA ALA A 29 13.39 7.73 -12.24
C ALA A 29 12.12 7.19 -11.63
N LYS A 30 12.17 5.97 -11.02
CA LYS A 30 11.15 5.50 -10.10
C LYS A 30 11.04 6.59 -9.05
N SER A 31 10.06 7.47 -9.21
CA SER A 31 9.66 8.41 -8.19
C SER A 31 9.41 7.55 -6.96
N LYS A 32 10.31 7.58 -5.99
CA LYS A 32 10.01 7.10 -4.64
C LYS A 32 8.85 7.98 -4.20
N SER A 33 7.63 7.42 -4.24
CA SER A 33 6.47 8.09 -3.70
C SER A 33 6.78 8.40 -2.24
N THR A 34 7.13 9.65 -1.97
CA THR A 34 7.35 10.11 -0.61
C THR A 34 5.99 10.24 0.03
N LEU A 35 5.78 9.52 1.13
CA LEU A 35 4.55 9.64 1.91
C LEU A 35 4.31 11.11 2.29
N PRO A 36 3.06 11.57 2.32
CA PRO A 36 2.71 12.86 2.91
C PRO A 36 3.29 12.99 4.34
N PRO A 37 3.66 14.20 4.80
CA PRO A 37 4.35 14.38 6.08
C PRO A 37 3.66 13.72 7.27
N ALA A 38 2.33 13.79 7.37
CA ALA A 38 1.56 13.15 8.44
C ALA A 38 1.71 11.62 8.41
N LEU A 39 1.62 11.00 7.24
CA LEU A 39 1.80 9.55 7.09
C LEU A 39 3.26 9.13 7.33
N ALA A 40 4.23 9.97 6.95
CA ALA A 40 5.63 9.71 7.22
C ALA A 40 5.92 9.74 8.74
N ALA A 41 5.34 10.68 9.48
CA ALA A 41 5.45 10.75 10.94
C ALA A 41 4.80 9.53 11.62
N THR A 42 3.61 9.15 11.20
CA THR A 42 2.91 7.94 11.67
C THR A 42 3.77 6.70 11.41
N ARG A 43 4.28 6.53 10.19
CA ARG A 43 5.18 5.42 9.86
C ARG A 43 6.37 5.35 10.79
N ALA A 44 7.06 6.48 11.02
CA ALA A 44 8.24 6.52 11.88
C ALA A 44 7.91 6.11 13.33
N ALA A 45 6.78 6.55 13.86
CA ALA A 45 6.33 6.21 15.20
C ALA A 45 5.97 4.72 15.35
N LEU A 46 5.43 4.11 14.29
CA LEU A 46 5.01 2.71 14.26
C LEU A 46 6.10 1.74 13.78
N ASP A 47 7.29 2.22 13.40
CA ASP A 47 8.41 1.38 12.90
C ASP A 47 8.86 0.30 13.90
N LYS A 48 8.59 0.47 15.20
CA LYS A 48 8.83 -0.54 16.24
C LYS A 48 8.07 -1.85 15.98
N TYR A 49 6.95 -1.80 15.29
CA TYR A 49 6.12 -2.96 14.96
C TYR A 49 6.61 -3.74 13.73
N LYS A 50 7.74 -3.37 13.13
CA LYS A 50 8.48 -4.26 12.21
C LYS A 50 8.94 -5.54 12.89
N ASP A 51 9.10 -5.52 14.23
CA ASP A 51 9.14 -6.70 15.07
C ASP A 51 7.70 -7.09 15.47
N PRO A 52 7.12 -8.18 14.92
CA PRO A 52 5.77 -8.60 15.28
C PRO A 52 5.63 -8.98 16.76
N MET A 53 6.72 -9.39 17.42
CA MET A 53 6.71 -9.66 18.86
C MET A 53 6.56 -8.38 19.68
N GLN A 54 7.00 -7.24 19.16
CA GLN A 54 6.71 -5.96 19.81
C GLN A 54 5.23 -5.62 19.73
N ALA A 55 4.60 -5.90 18.58
CA ALA A 55 3.14 -5.74 18.46
C ALA A 55 2.40 -6.62 19.48
N VAL A 56 2.77 -7.89 19.63
CA VAL A 56 2.19 -8.80 20.62
C VAL A 56 2.36 -8.29 22.05
N ARG A 57 3.55 -7.79 22.41
CA ARG A 57 3.81 -7.19 23.74
C ARG A 57 2.95 -5.96 24.02
N ASP A 58 2.64 -5.20 22.96
CA ASP A 58 1.82 -3.98 23.04
C ASP A 58 0.30 -4.28 22.95
N GLY A 59 -0.10 -5.57 22.93
CA GLY A 59 -1.50 -6.01 23.03
C GLY A 59 -2.17 -6.33 21.69
N TYR A 60 -1.42 -6.37 20.60
CA TYR A 60 -1.94 -6.85 19.32
C TYR A 60 -1.92 -8.39 19.27
N PHE A 61 -2.96 -8.99 18.72
CA PHE A 61 -3.00 -10.44 18.46
C PHE A 61 -3.31 -10.72 16.99
N SER A 62 -2.70 -11.77 16.44
CA SER A 62 -2.88 -12.16 15.06
C SER A 62 -4.23 -12.84 14.84
N THR A 63 -4.91 -12.50 13.73
CA THR A 63 -6.04 -13.25 13.20
C THR A 63 -5.61 -14.53 12.48
N VAL A 64 -4.31 -14.73 12.27
CA VAL A 64 -3.67 -15.86 11.57
C VAL A 64 -3.95 -15.86 10.06
N ALA A 65 -5.15 -15.48 9.64
CA ALA A 65 -5.58 -15.52 8.24
C ALA A 65 -4.89 -14.43 7.39
N CYS A 66 -4.34 -14.83 6.25
CA CYS A 66 -3.92 -13.92 5.18
C CYS A 66 -5.08 -13.75 4.20
N ILE A 67 -5.51 -12.50 4.00
CA ILE A 67 -6.72 -12.20 3.22
C ILE A 67 -6.35 -11.77 1.82
N GLU A 68 -6.93 -12.42 0.82
CA GLU A 68 -6.83 -12.08 -0.61
C GLU A 68 -8.20 -11.81 -1.20
N PHE A 69 -8.22 -10.89 -2.15
CA PHE A 69 -9.42 -10.50 -2.86
C PHE A 69 -9.20 -10.60 -4.38
N HIS A 70 -10.05 -11.37 -5.09
CA HIS A 70 -9.87 -11.69 -6.51
C HIS A 70 -10.91 -11.07 -7.45
N GLY A 71 -11.98 -10.50 -6.93
CA GLY A 71 -13.08 -10.03 -7.75
C GLY A 71 -13.68 -8.70 -7.30
N ASP A 72 -14.70 -8.28 -8.02
CA ASP A 72 -15.59 -7.19 -7.63
C ASP A 72 -16.73 -7.72 -6.76
N GLY A 73 -17.15 -6.94 -5.79
CA GLY A 73 -18.21 -7.34 -4.87
C GLY A 73 -19.63 -7.27 -5.44
N GLY A 74 -19.84 -6.70 -6.62
CA GLY A 74 -21.16 -6.43 -7.14
C GLY A 74 -21.85 -5.24 -6.45
N HIS A 75 -23.18 -5.16 -6.57
CA HIS A 75 -23.97 -4.11 -5.93
C HIS A 75 -24.08 -4.33 -4.42
N ASP A 76 -24.15 -3.24 -3.66
CA ASP A 76 -24.26 -3.23 -2.19
C ASP A 76 -23.05 -3.78 -1.43
N HIS A 77 -21.90 -3.93 -2.11
CA HIS A 77 -20.64 -4.32 -1.51
C HIS A 77 -19.62 -3.18 -1.58
N MET A 78 -18.61 -3.27 -0.71
CA MET A 78 -17.41 -2.42 -0.85
C MET A 78 -16.72 -2.72 -2.18
N SER A 79 -16.25 -1.68 -2.85
CA SER A 79 -15.51 -1.84 -4.10
C SER A 79 -14.04 -2.11 -3.81
N TYR A 80 -13.65 -3.39 -3.80
CA TYR A 80 -12.25 -3.79 -3.67
C TYR A 80 -11.63 -4.08 -5.03
N LYS A 81 -10.43 -3.59 -5.24
CA LYS A 81 -9.60 -3.99 -6.38
C LYS A 81 -8.92 -5.32 -6.06
N PRO A 82 -8.62 -6.18 -7.06
CA PRO A 82 -7.86 -7.39 -6.82
C PRO A 82 -6.53 -7.12 -6.11
N GLY A 83 -6.20 -7.93 -5.10
CA GLY A 83 -5.00 -7.80 -4.29
C GLY A 83 -5.20 -8.39 -2.90
N ALA A 84 -4.17 -8.37 -2.08
CA ALA A 84 -4.26 -8.88 -0.72
C ALA A 84 -4.31 -7.75 0.31
N MET A 85 -4.97 -8.03 1.41
CA MET A 85 -4.90 -7.22 2.62
C MET A 85 -3.72 -7.67 3.51
N GLY A 86 -3.45 -8.98 3.57
CA GLY A 86 -2.42 -9.56 4.44
C GLY A 86 -3.01 -10.13 5.73
N VAL A 87 -2.13 -10.36 6.72
CA VAL A 87 -2.49 -10.88 8.05
C VAL A 87 -2.72 -9.71 9.02
N HIS A 88 -3.89 -9.66 9.61
CA HIS A 88 -4.28 -8.61 10.55
C HIS A 88 -3.85 -8.95 11.98
N PHE A 89 -3.26 -7.98 12.65
CA PHE A 89 -2.96 -8.00 14.09
C PHE A 89 -3.83 -6.95 14.76
N LEU A 90 -4.85 -7.37 15.48
CA LEU A 90 -5.86 -6.51 16.11
C LEU A 90 -5.51 -6.19 17.55
N ASN A 91 -5.69 -4.93 17.96
CA ASN A 91 -5.62 -4.50 19.35
C ASN A 91 -6.93 -3.82 19.78
N PRO A 92 -7.88 -4.55 20.40
CA PRO A 92 -9.16 -3.97 20.82
C PRO A 92 -9.01 -2.88 21.88
N ALA A 93 -7.92 -2.88 22.65
CA ALA A 93 -7.69 -1.86 23.67
C ALA A 93 -7.44 -0.46 23.10
N THR A 94 -7.15 -0.36 21.79
CA THR A 94 -6.99 0.92 21.09
C THR A 94 -8.30 1.46 20.49
N ILE A 95 -9.40 0.69 20.57
CA ILE A 95 -10.73 1.14 20.16
C ILE A 95 -11.25 2.13 21.19
N GLY A 96 -11.57 3.33 20.74
CA GLY A 96 -12.04 4.42 21.59
C GLY A 96 -12.89 5.42 20.81
N PRO A 97 -13.42 6.44 21.47
CA PRO A 97 -14.34 7.41 20.85
C PRO A 97 -13.67 8.31 19.81
N ALA A 98 -12.34 8.36 19.76
CA ALA A 98 -11.57 9.13 18.82
C ALA A 98 -10.41 8.29 18.26
N LEU A 99 -10.09 8.51 16.98
CA LEU A 99 -8.93 7.89 16.34
C LEU A 99 -7.64 8.63 16.70
N ASP A 100 -6.58 7.88 16.93
CA ASP A 100 -5.22 8.39 17.16
C ASP A 100 -4.31 7.89 16.02
N SER A 101 -3.66 8.78 15.32
CA SER A 101 -2.75 8.44 14.22
C SER A 101 -1.55 7.58 14.64
N LEU A 102 -1.24 7.52 15.93
CA LEU A 102 -0.14 6.75 16.49
C LEU A 102 -0.59 5.42 17.15
N LYS A 103 -1.92 5.15 17.16
CA LYS A 103 -2.51 3.98 17.78
C LYS A 103 -3.55 3.34 16.84
N PRO A 104 -3.10 2.77 15.70
CA PRO A 104 -4.02 2.04 14.85
C PRO A 104 -4.63 0.86 15.62
N GLN A 105 -5.86 0.50 15.28
CA GLN A 105 -6.52 -0.66 15.84
C GLN A 105 -5.96 -1.95 15.25
N VAL A 106 -5.41 -1.88 14.02
CA VAL A 106 -4.88 -3.03 13.31
C VAL A 106 -3.50 -2.70 12.71
N LEU A 107 -2.60 -3.67 12.79
CA LEU A 107 -1.35 -3.72 12.04
C LEU A 107 -1.48 -4.82 11.01
N ILE A 108 -0.99 -4.58 9.79
CA ILE A 108 -1.11 -5.54 8.70
C ILE A 108 0.28 -6.03 8.28
N TYR A 109 0.41 -7.34 8.26
CA TYR A 109 1.64 -8.02 7.91
C TYR A 109 1.48 -8.85 6.63
N GLU A 110 2.51 -8.84 5.81
CA GLU A 110 2.66 -9.75 4.68
C GLU A 110 3.53 -10.93 5.13
N PRO A 111 3.09 -12.19 4.91
CA PRO A 111 3.95 -13.34 5.07
C PRO A 111 5.13 -13.31 4.09
N ASP A 112 6.34 -13.57 4.57
CA ASP A 112 7.58 -13.58 3.78
C ASP A 112 8.46 -14.76 4.23
N GLY A 113 8.20 -15.94 3.66
CA GLY A 113 8.76 -17.20 4.14
C GLY A 113 8.27 -17.54 5.54
N ASP A 114 9.19 -17.65 6.48
CA ASP A 114 8.94 -17.90 7.91
C ASP A 114 8.82 -16.60 8.74
N HIS A 115 8.80 -15.45 8.09
CA HIS A 115 8.72 -14.13 8.71
C HIS A 115 7.43 -13.40 8.37
N LEU A 116 7.14 -12.37 9.17
CA LEU A 116 6.07 -11.42 8.90
C LEU A 116 6.68 -10.04 8.66
N ARG A 117 6.32 -9.43 7.54
CA ARG A 117 6.78 -8.08 7.17
C ARG A 117 5.64 -7.10 7.37
N LEU A 118 5.82 -6.10 8.22
CA LEU A 118 4.85 -5.02 8.39
C LEU A 118 4.70 -4.25 7.07
N VAL A 119 3.47 -4.12 6.57
CA VAL A 119 3.17 -3.48 5.27
C VAL A 119 2.21 -2.32 5.37
N ALA A 120 1.23 -2.39 6.29
CA ALA A 120 0.22 -1.36 6.48
C ALA A 120 -0.21 -1.25 7.93
N ALA A 121 -0.98 -0.21 8.22
CA ALA A 121 -1.76 -0.07 9.43
C ALA A 121 -3.20 0.27 9.06
N GLU A 122 -4.15 -0.07 9.92
CA GLU A 122 -5.56 0.15 9.69
C GLU A 122 -6.19 0.81 10.91
N TRP A 123 -7.00 1.81 10.65
CA TRP A 123 -7.86 2.47 11.62
C TRP A 123 -9.27 1.90 11.50
N PHE A 124 -9.72 1.28 12.56
CA PHE A 124 -10.95 0.52 12.63
C PHE A 124 -11.87 1.09 13.71
N MET A 125 -13.16 1.24 13.41
CA MET A 125 -14.13 1.79 14.36
C MET A 125 -15.48 1.07 14.25
N PRO A 126 -15.90 0.33 15.30
CA PRO A 126 -17.22 -0.27 15.32
C PRO A 126 -18.34 0.79 15.25
N THR A 127 -19.42 0.51 14.53
CA THR A 127 -20.59 1.40 14.47
C THR A 127 -21.29 1.55 15.82
N ALA A 128 -21.06 0.62 16.74
CA ALA A 128 -21.49 0.74 18.14
C ALA A 128 -20.83 1.90 18.87
N VAL A 129 -19.58 2.26 18.46
CA VAL A 129 -18.79 3.34 19.06
C VAL A 129 -19.01 4.66 18.31
N ALA A 130 -19.03 4.63 16.97
CA ALA A 130 -19.26 5.81 16.15
C ALA A 130 -20.38 5.57 15.14
N LYS A 131 -21.45 6.41 15.20
CA LYS A 131 -22.61 6.30 14.31
C LYS A 131 -22.35 6.89 12.93
N GLU A 132 -21.40 7.78 12.81
CA GLU A 132 -20.95 8.40 11.55
C GLU A 132 -19.50 8.03 11.27
N ALA A 133 -19.14 8.03 9.98
CA ALA A 133 -17.77 7.72 9.55
C ALA A 133 -16.77 8.66 10.22
N PRO A 134 -15.87 8.16 11.09
CA PRO A 134 -14.80 8.98 11.64
C PRO A 134 -13.83 9.45 10.56
N MET A 135 -13.03 10.46 10.90
CA MET A 135 -12.00 10.98 9.99
C MET A 135 -10.61 10.83 10.59
N ILE A 136 -9.64 10.44 9.75
CA ILE A 136 -8.22 10.49 10.05
C ILE A 136 -7.42 10.82 8.77
N PHE A 137 -6.30 11.50 8.90
CA PHE A 137 -5.47 11.93 7.76
C PHE A 137 -6.22 12.74 6.68
N GLY A 138 -7.27 13.46 7.08
CA GLY A 138 -8.11 14.25 6.17
C GLY A 138 -9.10 13.44 5.33
N ARG A 139 -9.28 12.14 5.62
CA ARG A 139 -10.22 11.24 4.94
C ARG A 139 -11.18 10.60 5.95
N LYS A 140 -12.44 10.40 5.55
CA LYS A 140 -13.38 9.54 6.27
C LYS A 140 -12.97 8.08 6.10
N LEU A 141 -13.22 7.26 7.13
CA LEU A 141 -13.14 5.81 7.04
C LEU A 141 -14.19 5.31 6.04
N ASP A 142 -13.89 4.19 5.40
CA ASP A 142 -14.78 3.51 4.48
C ASP A 142 -15.84 2.69 5.26
N GLY A 143 -16.99 2.42 4.67
CA GLY A 143 -18.09 1.71 5.32
C GLY A 143 -19.37 2.57 5.47
N PRO A 144 -20.31 2.23 6.42
CA PRO A 144 -20.19 1.09 7.32
C PRO A 144 -20.38 -0.23 6.58
N MET A 145 -19.69 -1.24 7.02
CA MET A 145 -19.69 -2.58 6.42
C MET A 145 -19.81 -3.67 7.49
N GLU A 146 -20.20 -4.87 7.05
CA GLU A 146 -20.19 -6.07 7.89
C GLU A 146 -18.76 -6.48 8.27
N GLY A 147 -18.63 -7.32 9.29
CA GLY A 147 -17.36 -7.93 9.63
C GLY A 147 -16.88 -8.91 8.56
N HIS A 148 -15.58 -9.11 8.49
CA HIS A 148 -14.92 -10.00 7.53
C HIS A 148 -14.86 -11.43 8.09
N ALA A 149 -15.89 -12.23 7.88
CA ALA A 149 -15.86 -13.62 8.30
C ALA A 149 -14.80 -14.41 7.50
N PRO A 150 -14.02 -15.31 8.11
CA PRO A 150 -14.15 -15.79 9.49
C PRO A 150 -13.32 -15.00 10.52
N ILE A 151 -12.61 -13.95 10.14
CA ILE A 151 -11.71 -13.22 11.05
C ILE A 151 -12.45 -12.25 11.98
N LEU A 152 -13.57 -11.70 11.52
CA LEU A 152 -14.48 -10.86 12.29
C LEU A 152 -15.92 -11.35 12.05
N PRO A 153 -16.77 -11.44 13.11
CA PRO A 153 -18.18 -11.78 12.91
C PRO A 153 -18.88 -10.80 11.97
N ALA A 154 -19.74 -11.31 11.08
CA ALA A 154 -20.47 -10.47 10.13
C ALA A 154 -21.30 -9.37 10.81
N GLU A 155 -21.82 -9.65 12.03
CA GLU A 155 -22.60 -8.71 12.85
C GLU A 155 -21.78 -7.55 13.42
N LEU A 156 -20.44 -7.62 13.34
CA LEU A 156 -19.57 -6.55 13.78
C LEU A 156 -19.47 -5.48 12.68
N HIS A 157 -20.50 -4.66 12.61
CA HIS A 157 -20.52 -3.55 11.67
C HIS A 157 -19.47 -2.49 12.04
N HIS A 158 -18.72 -2.00 11.05
CA HIS A 158 -17.61 -1.12 11.30
C HIS A 158 -17.31 -0.15 10.16
N TRP A 159 -16.44 0.78 10.45
CA TRP A 159 -15.74 1.67 9.53
C TRP A 159 -14.25 1.29 9.58
N ASP A 160 -13.56 1.31 8.46
CA ASP A 160 -12.12 1.09 8.44
C ASP A 160 -11.39 1.99 7.44
N LEU A 161 -10.07 2.05 7.58
CA LEU A 161 -9.18 2.71 6.63
C LEU A 161 -7.81 2.05 6.64
N HIS A 162 -7.48 1.35 5.59
CA HIS A 162 -6.15 0.81 5.34
C HIS A 162 -5.18 1.91 4.90
N VAL A 163 -3.97 1.92 5.46
CA VAL A 163 -2.92 2.88 5.06
C VAL A 163 -1.59 2.14 4.85
N TRP A 164 -1.14 2.08 3.59
CA TRP A 164 0.07 1.35 3.17
C TRP A 164 1.32 2.15 3.45
N LEU A 165 1.83 2.07 4.67
CA LEU A 165 2.94 2.87 5.15
C LEU A 165 4.32 2.31 4.76
N TRP A 166 4.48 0.98 4.64
CA TRP A 166 5.76 0.32 4.42
C TRP A 166 5.87 -0.38 3.06
N LYS A 167 4.76 -0.66 2.41
CA LYS A 167 4.72 -1.25 1.08
C LYS A 167 3.94 -0.35 0.13
N THR A 168 4.55 0.04 -0.98
CA THR A 168 3.87 0.85 -1.99
C THR A 168 2.65 0.09 -2.52
N ASN A 169 1.51 0.76 -2.54
CA ASN A 169 0.31 0.27 -3.18
C ASN A 169 0.12 1.02 -4.51
N PRO A 170 0.19 0.34 -5.67
CA PRO A 170 0.02 1.00 -6.96
C PRO A 170 -1.39 1.55 -7.17
N ASN A 171 -2.38 1.04 -6.43
CA ASN A 171 -3.77 1.52 -6.48
C ASN A 171 -3.99 2.78 -5.65
N GLY A 172 -3.13 3.05 -4.67
CA GLY A 172 -3.23 4.20 -3.77
C GLY A 172 -2.81 3.86 -2.34
N VAL A 173 -2.29 4.85 -1.61
CA VAL A 173 -1.79 4.65 -0.24
C VAL A 173 -2.89 4.30 0.77
N MET A 174 -4.15 4.58 0.45
CA MET A 174 -5.33 4.35 1.31
C MET A 174 -6.37 3.44 0.64
N GLU A 175 -5.96 2.58 -0.27
CA GLU A 175 -6.85 1.57 -0.86
C GLU A 175 -6.89 0.32 0.02
N PRO A 176 -8.03 -0.36 0.16
CA PRO A 176 -8.17 -1.50 1.07
C PRO A 176 -7.24 -2.66 0.73
N THR A 177 -7.06 -2.96 -0.56
CA THR A 177 -6.25 -4.08 -1.05
C THR A 177 -5.00 -3.59 -1.78
N ASN A 178 -3.94 -4.39 -1.76
CA ASN A 178 -2.68 -4.09 -2.44
C ASN A 178 -2.27 -5.25 -3.36
N PRO A 179 -2.23 -5.06 -4.69
CA PRO A 179 -1.82 -6.11 -5.63
C PRO A 179 -0.34 -6.50 -5.53
N ALA A 180 0.46 -5.74 -4.77
CA ALA A 180 1.86 -6.08 -4.52
C ALA A 180 2.05 -6.94 -3.25
N VAL A 181 1.02 -7.12 -2.41
CA VAL A 181 1.03 -8.03 -1.26
C VAL A 181 0.70 -9.44 -1.73
N ARG A 182 1.30 -10.44 -1.12
CA ARG A 182 1.09 -11.85 -1.43
C ARG A 182 0.71 -12.63 -0.18
N CYS A 183 -0.32 -13.44 -0.30
CA CYS A 183 -0.61 -14.51 0.64
C CYS A 183 0.02 -15.81 0.13
N PRO A 184 0.64 -16.63 0.98
CA PRO A 184 1.16 -17.94 0.58
C PRO A 184 -0.01 -18.91 0.35
N ASP A 185 0.16 -19.85 -0.59
CA ASP A 185 -0.80 -20.95 -0.72
C ASP A 185 -0.85 -21.75 0.58
N GLY A 186 -2.06 -22.01 1.07
CA GLY A 186 -2.21 -22.82 2.28
C GLY A 186 -3.52 -22.63 3.03
N PRO A 187 -3.69 -23.34 4.15
CA PRO A 187 -4.95 -23.38 4.89
C PRO A 187 -5.32 -22.08 5.62
N TYR A 188 -4.37 -21.15 5.70
CA TYR A 188 -4.57 -19.84 6.34
C TYR A 188 -4.66 -18.69 5.34
N THR A 189 -4.78 -18.98 4.05
CA THR A 189 -5.10 -17.98 3.03
C THR A 189 -6.57 -18.07 2.70
N PHE A 190 -7.26 -16.95 2.88
CA PHE A 190 -8.69 -16.84 2.64
C PHE A 190 -8.93 -15.92 1.44
N HIS A 191 -9.71 -16.44 0.51
CA HIS A 191 -10.22 -15.66 -0.60
C HIS A 191 -11.56 -15.07 -0.18
N GLU A 192 -11.57 -13.76 0.03
CA GLU A 192 -12.77 -13.08 0.47
C GLU A 192 -13.59 -12.52 -0.70
N MET A 193 -14.89 -12.53 -0.50
CA MET A 193 -15.82 -11.71 -1.26
C MET A 193 -15.82 -10.31 -0.67
N ALA A 194 -16.11 -9.30 -1.51
CA ALA A 194 -16.29 -7.95 -0.99
C ALA A 194 -17.37 -7.92 0.09
N THR A 195 -17.08 -7.18 1.15
CA THR A 195 -17.96 -7.06 2.30
C THR A 195 -19.22 -6.27 1.96
N HIS A 196 -20.37 -6.67 2.48
CA HIS A 196 -21.62 -5.94 2.31
C HIS A 196 -21.59 -4.60 3.02
N MET A 197 -22.06 -3.57 2.32
CA MET A 197 -22.34 -2.28 2.93
C MET A 197 -23.61 -2.36 3.78
N VAL A 198 -23.53 -1.88 5.00
CA VAL A 198 -24.72 -1.76 5.88
C VAL A 198 -25.25 -0.34 5.84
N LYS A 199 -26.58 -0.22 5.94
CA LYS A 199 -27.21 1.10 6.09
C LYS A 199 -26.93 1.60 7.51
N PRO A 200 -26.50 2.87 7.65
CA PRO A 200 -26.28 3.48 8.96
C PRO A 200 -27.57 3.55 9.79
#